data_bc37bb0b22fd8bca72299402003c7a1f
#
_entry.id   bc37bb0b22fd8bca72299402003c7a1f
#
_cell.length_a   1.000
_cell.length_b   1.000
_cell.length_c   1.000
_cell.angle_alpha   90.00
_cell.angle_beta   90.00
_cell.angle_gamma   90.00
#
_symmetry.space_group_name_H-M   'P 1'
#
loop_
_entity.id
_entity.type
_entity.pdbx_description
1 polymer ?
#
loop_
_entity_poly.entity_id
_entity_poly.type
_entity_poly.pdbx_seq_one_letter_code
_entity_poly.pdbx_strand_id
1 'polypeptide(L)'
;MNLAQLRAQQIPVESEPRAAAPFHLLVKPIGAGCNLGCRYCYYPQRQQERTRKMDDDLLAEFIRGYIAAQPRYSREINFVWQGGEPLLAGIGFYKRALALQRRYAPPGVRISNSLQTNGTLLNDAWCRLFRQHHFILGVSLDGDREVQDAHRPDKRGGASYDAALRGIALLQRHQIDFNLLMVVHDGVADRAEAIYDHAVAIGARYLQFQPLMLEGDAPTAGYGLSAANWGRFMLAVYRRWRSRGHIGQVFVMNIEQVYAQYFTHVSPSCVHAERCGGNLVMEPDGRLYACDHLINAQHLLGHADRHTPLATLAARAAEMPFGKNKSLRRECQRCSVKSVCQGGCPAHVGEDRYNRLCAGYYAFFSALLAPLRAYPRSPQGAMQWRAAVSATAG
;
A
#
# COMPACT_ATOMS: atom_id res chain seq x y z
N MET A 1 16.46 -29.90 -7.21
CA MET A 1 16.61 -29.71 -8.68
C MET A 1 17.80 -28.79 -8.92
N ASN A 2 18.78 -29.22 -9.74
CA ASN A 2 20.04 -28.49 -9.98
C ASN A 2 19.76 -27.30 -10.94
N LEU A 3 20.47 -26.17 -10.76
CA LEU A 3 20.42 -24.99 -11.65
C LEU A 3 20.58 -25.33 -13.16
N ALA A 4 21.23 -26.44 -13.49
CA ALA A 4 21.36 -26.95 -14.85
C ALA A 4 20.03 -27.54 -15.41
N GLN A 5 19.20 -28.13 -14.56
CA GLN A 5 17.89 -28.68 -14.96
C GLN A 5 16.83 -27.57 -15.15
N LEU A 6 16.98 -26.44 -14.46
CA LEU A 6 16.19 -25.22 -14.69
C LEU A 6 16.53 -24.53 -16.03
N ARG A 7 17.73 -24.78 -16.59
CA ARG A 7 18.14 -24.25 -17.89
C ARG A 7 17.46 -24.96 -19.08
N ALA A 8 17.03 -26.21 -18.93
CA ALA A 8 16.53 -27.03 -20.01
C ALA A 8 15.02 -26.92 -20.32
N GLN A 9 14.28 -26.19 -19.49
CA GLN A 9 12.80 -26.01 -19.62
C GLN A 9 12.41 -24.54 -19.83
N GLN A 10 13.19 -23.76 -20.56
CA GLN A 10 12.85 -22.38 -20.85
C GLN A 10 11.78 -22.31 -21.95
N ILE A 11 10.53 -22.11 -21.58
CA ILE A 11 9.56 -21.49 -22.49
C ILE A 11 10.07 -20.06 -22.73
N PRO A 12 10.28 -19.63 -23.95
CA PRO A 12 10.73 -18.28 -24.25
C PRO A 12 9.71 -17.28 -23.67
N VAL A 13 10.17 -16.31 -22.90
CA VAL A 13 9.33 -15.24 -22.30
C VAL A 13 8.51 -14.49 -23.37
N GLU A 14 8.93 -14.55 -24.63
CA GLU A 14 8.27 -13.92 -25.78
C GLU A 14 6.94 -14.57 -26.21
N SER A 15 6.69 -15.83 -25.86
CA SER A 15 5.48 -16.59 -26.26
C SER A 15 4.33 -16.50 -25.24
N GLU A 16 4.55 -15.95 -24.05
CA GLU A 16 3.52 -15.87 -23.02
C GLU A 16 2.54 -14.71 -23.27
N PRO A 17 1.24 -14.90 -22.97
CA PRO A 17 0.25 -13.84 -23.07
C PRO A 17 0.62 -12.68 -22.14
N ARG A 18 0.37 -11.44 -22.58
CA ARG A 18 0.61 -10.21 -21.82
C ARG A 18 -0.71 -9.56 -21.43
N ALA A 19 -0.71 -8.90 -20.28
CA ALA A 19 -1.86 -8.13 -19.85
C ALA A 19 -2.08 -6.92 -20.77
N ALA A 20 -3.34 -6.54 -20.97
CA ALA A 20 -3.71 -5.35 -21.79
C ALA A 20 -3.26 -4.04 -21.14
N ALA A 21 -3.17 -3.99 -19.82
CA ALA A 21 -2.69 -2.85 -19.04
C ALA A 21 -1.72 -3.31 -17.94
N PRO A 22 -0.82 -2.44 -17.47
CA PRO A 22 0.03 -2.75 -16.32
C PRO A 22 -0.82 -3.08 -15.09
N PHE A 23 -0.38 -4.08 -14.33
CA PHE A 23 -0.99 -4.44 -13.06
C PHE A 23 0.08 -4.58 -11.99
N HIS A 24 -0.31 -4.40 -10.75
CA HIS A 24 0.55 -4.55 -9.58
C HIS A 24 0.24 -5.84 -8.85
N LEU A 25 1.29 -6.46 -8.32
CA LEU A 25 1.16 -7.67 -7.53
C LEU A 25 1.83 -7.45 -6.16
N LEU A 26 0.99 -7.42 -5.13
CA LEU A 26 1.41 -7.41 -3.75
C LEU A 26 1.71 -8.85 -3.33
N VAL A 27 2.94 -9.13 -2.97
CA VAL A 27 3.41 -10.48 -2.66
C VAL A 27 3.65 -10.63 -1.17
N LYS A 28 3.12 -11.70 -0.61
CA LYS A 28 3.24 -12.04 0.81
C LYS A 28 4.18 -13.23 1.00
N PRO A 29 5.49 -13.00 1.10
CA PRO A 29 6.48 -14.10 1.08
C PRO A 29 6.40 -15.02 2.28
N ILE A 30 5.76 -14.57 3.37
CA ILE A 30 5.61 -15.32 4.63
C ILE A 30 4.15 -15.41 5.09
N GLY A 31 3.19 -14.98 4.26
CA GLY A 31 1.77 -14.94 4.60
C GLY A 31 1.49 -14.13 5.87
N ALA A 32 0.77 -14.73 6.81
CA ALA A 32 0.43 -14.15 8.11
C ALA A 32 1.57 -14.17 9.13
N GLY A 33 2.74 -14.74 8.80
CA GLY A 33 3.89 -14.80 9.70
C GLY A 33 4.38 -13.41 10.11
N CYS A 34 4.35 -13.11 11.41
CA CYS A 34 4.78 -11.83 11.97
C CYS A 34 5.40 -12.04 13.33
N ASN A 35 6.27 -11.14 13.76
CA ASN A 35 6.83 -11.08 15.11
C ASN A 35 6.03 -10.17 16.06
N LEU A 36 5.10 -9.35 15.52
CA LEU A 36 4.17 -8.54 16.31
C LEU A 36 2.79 -9.20 16.41
N GLY A 37 2.03 -8.82 17.45
CA GLY A 37 0.65 -9.19 17.72
C GLY A 37 -0.28 -7.98 17.72
N CYS A 38 -0.28 -7.18 16.64
CA CYS A 38 -1.09 -5.96 16.55
C CYS A 38 -2.58 -6.27 16.78
N ARG A 39 -3.22 -5.53 17.69
CA ARG A 39 -4.58 -5.83 18.18
C ARG A 39 -5.67 -5.68 17.11
N TYR A 40 -5.43 -4.85 16.11
CA TYR A 40 -6.35 -4.62 14.98
C TYR A 40 -5.93 -5.36 13.69
N CYS A 41 -4.94 -6.26 13.76
CA CYS A 41 -4.45 -6.95 12.57
C CYS A 41 -5.54 -7.85 11.98
N TYR A 42 -5.85 -7.66 10.71
CA TYR A 42 -6.84 -8.48 10.01
C TYR A 42 -6.35 -9.90 9.69
N TYR A 43 -5.05 -10.13 9.71
CA TYR A 43 -4.44 -11.43 9.39
C TYR A 43 -4.74 -12.55 10.37
N PRO A 44 -4.76 -12.37 11.73
CA PRO A 44 -5.03 -13.44 12.67
C PRO A 44 -6.38 -14.11 12.49
N GLN A 45 -7.38 -13.41 12.00
CA GLN A 45 -8.70 -13.97 11.69
C GLN A 45 -8.65 -14.99 10.53
N ARG A 46 -7.57 -14.98 9.74
CA ARG A 46 -7.27 -15.88 8.63
C ARG A 46 -6.25 -16.98 9.00
N GLN A 47 -5.85 -17.07 10.28
CA GLN A 47 -4.79 -17.97 10.80
C GLN A 47 -5.12 -19.45 10.82
N GLN A 48 -6.21 -19.92 10.23
CA GLN A 48 -6.42 -21.34 10.01
C GLN A 48 -5.39 -21.95 9.02
N GLU A 49 -4.65 -21.11 8.32
CA GLU A 49 -3.59 -21.53 7.43
C GLU A 49 -2.21 -21.40 8.10
N ARG A 50 -1.45 -22.50 8.11
CA ARG A 50 -0.09 -22.56 8.67
C ARG A 50 0.77 -21.46 8.02
N THR A 51 1.48 -20.67 8.82
CA THR A 51 2.53 -19.77 8.34
C THR A 51 3.48 -20.56 7.45
N ARG A 52 3.46 -20.26 6.16
CA ARG A 52 4.31 -20.89 5.15
C ARG A 52 5.19 -19.82 4.54
N LYS A 53 6.45 -20.13 4.35
CA LYS A 53 7.34 -19.29 3.55
C LYS A 53 7.24 -19.73 2.09
N MET A 54 7.20 -18.77 1.18
CA MET A 54 7.30 -19.03 -0.26
C MET A 54 8.60 -19.79 -0.55
N ASP A 55 8.50 -20.90 -1.25
CA ASP A 55 9.66 -21.69 -1.66
C ASP A 55 10.39 -21.07 -2.86
N ASP A 56 11.59 -21.56 -3.14
CA ASP A 56 12.46 -20.98 -4.16
C ASP A 56 11.96 -21.28 -5.59
N ASP A 57 11.26 -22.39 -5.81
CA ASP A 57 10.70 -22.75 -7.11
C ASP A 57 9.53 -21.84 -7.46
N LEU A 58 8.61 -21.60 -6.51
CA LEU A 58 7.50 -20.67 -6.68
C LEU A 58 8.01 -19.23 -6.85
N LEU A 59 9.04 -18.81 -6.08
CA LEU A 59 9.66 -17.50 -6.23
C LEU A 59 10.20 -17.29 -7.65
N ALA A 60 10.87 -18.29 -8.21
CA ALA A 60 11.45 -18.21 -9.55
C ALA A 60 10.35 -18.14 -10.62
N GLU A 61 9.33 -18.97 -10.50
CA GLU A 61 8.19 -19.01 -11.43
C GLU A 61 7.39 -17.71 -11.39
N PHE A 62 7.11 -17.23 -10.19
CA PHE A 62 6.41 -15.95 -9.99
C PHE A 62 7.17 -14.78 -10.63
N ILE A 63 8.47 -14.61 -10.35
CA ILE A 63 9.25 -13.48 -10.88
C ILE A 63 9.31 -13.52 -12.39
N ARG A 64 9.54 -14.70 -12.96
CA ARG A 64 9.55 -14.92 -14.40
C ARG A 64 8.19 -14.56 -15.01
N GLY A 65 7.12 -15.15 -14.49
CA GLY A 65 5.76 -14.97 -15.00
C GLY A 65 5.25 -13.55 -14.84
N TYR A 66 5.58 -12.87 -13.73
CA TYR A 66 5.14 -11.47 -13.49
C TYR A 66 5.81 -10.49 -14.46
N ILE A 67 7.10 -10.67 -14.74
CA ILE A 67 7.81 -9.86 -15.74
C ILE A 67 7.26 -10.14 -17.14
N ALA A 68 7.04 -11.42 -17.49
CA ALA A 68 6.51 -11.83 -18.79
C ALA A 68 5.09 -11.29 -19.03
N ALA A 69 4.26 -11.26 -18.00
CA ALA A 69 2.86 -10.84 -18.07
C ALA A 69 2.66 -9.34 -18.27
N GLN A 70 3.67 -8.50 -17.98
CA GLN A 70 3.53 -7.06 -18.14
C GLN A 70 3.46 -6.63 -19.61
N PRO A 71 2.69 -5.58 -19.95
CA PRO A 71 2.65 -5.04 -21.31
C PRO A 71 4.03 -4.66 -21.84
N ARG A 72 4.26 -4.83 -23.14
CA ARG A 72 5.56 -4.50 -23.79
C ARG A 72 5.93 -3.01 -23.66
N TYR A 73 4.96 -2.14 -23.51
CA TYR A 73 5.19 -0.70 -23.35
C TYR A 73 5.52 -0.29 -21.90
N SER A 74 5.48 -1.20 -20.94
CA SER A 74 5.83 -0.93 -19.54
C SER A 74 7.30 -0.52 -19.44
N ARG A 75 7.56 0.65 -18.87
CA ARG A 75 8.91 1.17 -18.62
C ARG A 75 9.45 0.80 -17.26
N GLU A 76 8.55 0.40 -16.37
CA GLU A 76 8.88 0.00 -15.00
C GLU A 76 7.99 -1.16 -14.56
N ILE A 77 8.57 -2.09 -13.81
CA ILE A 77 7.88 -3.19 -13.15
C ILE A 77 8.24 -3.13 -11.67
N ASN A 78 7.25 -2.88 -10.82
CA ASN A 78 7.45 -2.78 -9.37
C ASN A 78 7.03 -4.09 -8.69
N PHE A 79 7.92 -4.64 -7.86
CA PHE A 79 7.65 -5.76 -6.97
C PHE A 79 7.30 -5.22 -5.58
N VAL A 80 6.10 -5.51 -5.09
CA VAL A 80 5.60 -5.03 -3.80
C VAL A 80 5.60 -6.17 -2.80
N TRP A 81 6.41 -6.05 -1.74
CA TRP A 81 6.58 -7.05 -0.70
C TRP A 81 5.90 -6.61 0.58
N GLN A 82 4.94 -7.38 1.04
CA GLN A 82 4.15 -7.09 2.24
C GLN A 82 3.72 -8.42 2.89
N GLY A 83 2.84 -8.39 3.85
CA GLY A 83 2.27 -9.56 4.50
C GLY A 83 2.26 -9.39 6.01
N GLY A 84 2.57 -10.43 6.78
CA GLY A 84 2.81 -10.32 8.21
C GLY A 84 4.01 -9.42 8.48
N GLU A 85 5.20 -10.02 8.59
CA GLU A 85 6.46 -9.25 8.57
C GLU A 85 7.38 -9.82 7.49
N PRO A 86 7.51 -9.16 6.33
CA PRO A 86 8.23 -9.71 5.18
C PRO A 86 9.73 -9.95 5.45
N LEU A 87 10.34 -9.25 6.40
CA LEU A 87 11.76 -9.48 6.75
C LEU A 87 12.01 -10.86 7.36
N LEU A 88 10.98 -11.52 7.88
CA LEU A 88 11.07 -12.92 8.35
C LEU A 88 11.37 -13.92 7.21
N ALA A 89 11.15 -13.54 5.95
CA ALA A 89 11.60 -14.35 4.82
C ALA A 89 13.14 -14.46 4.77
N GLY A 90 13.85 -13.51 5.38
CA GLY A 90 15.31 -13.46 5.50
C GLY A 90 16.01 -12.88 4.27
N ILE A 91 17.18 -12.30 4.48
CA ILE A 91 17.98 -11.61 3.43
C ILE A 91 18.26 -12.52 2.23
N GLY A 92 18.51 -13.82 2.46
CA GLY A 92 18.78 -14.78 1.40
C GLY A 92 17.64 -14.89 0.37
N PHE A 93 16.38 -14.80 0.83
CA PHE A 93 15.20 -14.78 -0.04
C PHE A 93 15.25 -13.57 -0.99
N TYR A 94 15.48 -12.36 -0.47
CA TYR A 94 15.52 -11.15 -1.29
C TYR A 94 16.72 -11.10 -2.23
N LYS A 95 17.89 -11.64 -1.81
CA LYS A 95 19.05 -11.77 -2.71
C LYS A 95 18.72 -12.67 -3.89
N ARG A 96 18.00 -13.78 -3.68
CA ARG A 96 17.53 -14.65 -4.78
C ARG A 96 16.50 -13.94 -5.65
N ALA A 97 15.52 -13.26 -5.05
CA ALA A 97 14.54 -12.47 -5.80
C ALA A 97 15.22 -11.45 -6.73
N LEU A 98 16.17 -10.68 -6.21
CA LEU A 98 16.92 -9.68 -6.98
C LEU A 98 17.77 -10.33 -8.11
N ALA A 99 18.35 -11.49 -7.87
CA ALA A 99 19.07 -12.22 -8.91
C ALA A 99 18.15 -12.70 -10.05
N LEU A 100 16.97 -13.21 -9.70
CA LEU A 100 15.95 -13.62 -10.67
C LEU A 100 15.38 -12.42 -11.44
N GLN A 101 15.08 -11.30 -10.74
CA GLN A 101 14.64 -10.06 -11.38
C GLN A 101 15.64 -9.58 -12.42
N ARG A 102 16.95 -9.54 -12.10
CA ARG A 102 18.00 -9.18 -13.06
C ARG A 102 18.09 -10.13 -14.24
N ARG A 103 17.89 -11.44 -13.99
CA ARG A 103 17.93 -12.47 -15.04
C ARG A 103 16.80 -12.31 -16.05
N TYR A 104 15.60 -11.96 -15.59
CA TYR A 104 14.40 -11.91 -16.45
C TYR A 104 14.02 -10.51 -16.89
N ALA A 105 14.70 -9.45 -16.40
CA ALA A 105 14.40 -8.06 -16.77
C ALA A 105 14.58 -7.85 -18.28
N PRO A 106 13.56 -7.35 -19.00
CA PRO A 106 13.71 -7.01 -20.41
C PRO A 106 14.65 -5.79 -20.58
N PRO A 107 15.35 -5.67 -21.69
CA PRO A 107 16.18 -4.50 -22.00
C PRO A 107 15.36 -3.19 -21.90
N GLY A 108 15.90 -2.18 -21.21
CA GLY A 108 15.29 -0.86 -21.07
C GLY A 108 14.12 -0.79 -20.09
N VAL A 109 13.77 -1.86 -19.39
CA VAL A 109 12.74 -1.87 -18.34
C VAL A 109 13.40 -1.75 -16.97
N ARG A 110 12.96 -0.77 -16.18
CA ARG A 110 13.39 -0.60 -14.79
C ARG A 110 12.64 -1.57 -13.88
N ILE A 111 13.37 -2.35 -13.11
CA ILE A 111 12.81 -3.16 -12.02
C ILE A 111 12.98 -2.38 -10.71
N SER A 112 11.89 -2.18 -9.99
CA SER A 112 11.89 -1.57 -8.66
C SER A 112 11.27 -2.49 -7.62
N ASN A 113 11.60 -2.27 -6.35
CA ASN A 113 11.09 -3.05 -5.23
C ASN A 113 10.57 -2.12 -4.15
N SER A 114 9.36 -2.38 -3.67
CA SER A 114 8.75 -1.71 -2.51
C SER A 114 8.53 -2.73 -1.40
N LEU A 115 8.76 -2.36 -0.16
CA LEU A 115 8.60 -3.27 0.98
C LEU A 115 7.98 -2.53 2.17
N GLN A 116 6.90 -3.10 2.73
CA GLN A 116 6.26 -2.62 3.95
C GLN A 116 6.66 -3.49 5.13
N THR A 117 7.26 -2.89 6.18
CA THR A 117 7.74 -3.59 7.39
C THR A 117 7.25 -2.91 8.66
N ASN A 118 7.20 -3.65 9.76
CA ASN A 118 7.02 -3.07 11.10
C ASN A 118 8.31 -2.41 11.65
N GLY A 119 9.42 -2.51 10.93
CA GLY A 119 10.70 -1.87 11.25
C GLY A 119 11.52 -2.54 12.35
N THR A 120 10.94 -3.43 13.17
CA THR A 120 11.59 -3.95 14.37
C THR A 120 12.75 -4.92 14.11
N LEU A 121 12.80 -5.51 12.91
CA LEU A 121 13.82 -6.48 12.48
C LEU A 121 14.93 -5.87 11.62
N LEU A 122 14.87 -4.55 11.38
CA LEU A 122 15.91 -3.85 10.61
C LEU A 122 17.25 -3.91 11.30
N ASN A 123 18.30 -4.10 10.50
CA ASN A 123 19.70 -4.04 10.90
C ASN A 123 20.57 -3.55 9.73
N ASP A 124 21.86 -3.34 9.96
CA ASP A 124 22.78 -2.82 8.94
C ASP A 124 22.83 -3.69 7.67
N ALA A 125 22.68 -5.00 7.77
CA ALA A 125 22.70 -5.88 6.61
C ALA A 125 21.46 -5.66 5.72
N TRP A 126 20.26 -5.45 6.32
CA TRP A 126 19.06 -5.07 5.61
C TRP A 126 19.22 -3.69 4.97
N CYS A 127 19.68 -2.70 5.71
CA CYS A 127 19.86 -1.34 5.19
C CYS A 127 20.85 -1.31 4.02
N ARG A 128 21.98 -2.04 4.09
CA ARG A 128 22.89 -2.18 2.94
C ARG A 128 22.21 -2.76 1.71
N LEU A 129 21.41 -3.83 1.87
CA LEU A 129 20.67 -4.43 0.77
C LEU A 129 19.69 -3.43 0.15
N PHE A 130 18.90 -2.76 0.97
CA PHE A 130 17.87 -1.81 0.52
C PHE A 130 18.49 -0.61 -0.19
N ARG A 131 19.56 -0.03 0.34
CA ARG A 131 20.29 1.08 -0.30
C ARG A 131 20.89 0.66 -1.64
N GLN A 132 21.57 -0.49 -1.67
CA GLN A 132 22.23 -1.00 -2.88
C GLN A 132 21.24 -1.24 -4.03
N HIS A 133 20.02 -1.65 -3.71
CA HIS A 133 18.99 -2.02 -4.69
C HIS A 133 17.83 -1.03 -4.74
N HIS A 134 17.98 0.16 -4.14
CA HIS A 134 17.02 1.27 -4.20
C HIS A 134 15.58 0.86 -3.83
N PHE A 135 15.42 0.10 -2.74
CA PHE A 135 14.10 -0.26 -2.25
C PHE A 135 13.31 0.98 -1.80
N ILE A 136 12.02 1.01 -2.12
CA ILE A 136 11.07 1.96 -1.57
C ILE A 136 10.50 1.34 -0.29
N LEU A 137 10.72 1.98 0.84
CA LEU A 137 10.35 1.42 2.14
C LEU A 137 9.15 2.10 2.75
N GLY A 138 8.22 1.29 3.26
CA GLY A 138 7.20 1.70 4.21
C GLY A 138 7.52 1.13 5.60
N VAL A 139 7.40 1.96 6.64
CA VAL A 139 7.55 1.54 8.03
C VAL A 139 6.25 1.78 8.76
N SER A 140 5.78 0.80 9.51
CA SER A 140 4.56 0.92 10.31
C SER A 140 4.86 1.44 11.70
N LEU A 141 4.35 2.64 12.03
CA LEU A 141 4.41 3.22 13.39
C LEU A 141 3.18 4.12 13.60
N ASP A 142 2.31 3.79 14.55
CA ASP A 142 0.99 4.44 14.66
C ASP A 142 0.99 5.79 15.39
N GLY A 143 2.10 6.18 15.98
CA GLY A 143 2.24 7.43 16.70
C GLY A 143 3.38 7.38 17.72
N ASP A 144 3.20 8.03 18.85
CA ASP A 144 4.14 7.99 19.96
C ASP A 144 4.17 6.61 20.67
N ARG A 145 5.00 6.49 21.69
CA ARG A 145 5.18 5.25 22.47
C ARG A 145 3.86 4.71 23.01
N GLU A 146 3.02 5.57 23.55
CA GLU A 146 1.75 5.15 24.15
C GLU A 146 0.84 4.51 23.09
N VAL A 147 0.67 5.15 21.94
CA VAL A 147 -0.16 4.64 20.85
C VAL A 147 0.45 3.37 20.26
N GLN A 148 1.74 3.37 19.96
CA GLN A 148 2.40 2.22 19.35
C GLN A 148 2.33 0.97 20.23
N ASP A 149 2.73 1.08 21.49
CA ASP A 149 2.84 -0.05 22.41
C ASP A 149 1.46 -0.58 22.82
N ALA A 150 0.45 0.31 22.89
CA ALA A 150 -0.94 -0.10 23.14
C ALA A 150 -1.53 -0.95 22.01
N HIS A 151 -1.18 -0.67 20.75
CA HIS A 151 -1.87 -1.24 19.59
C HIS A 151 -1.03 -2.23 18.78
N ARG A 152 0.31 -2.13 18.85
CA ARG A 152 1.26 -3.02 18.16
C ARG A 152 2.22 -3.73 19.12
N PRO A 153 1.74 -4.45 20.15
CA PRO A 153 2.63 -5.23 21.00
C PRO A 153 3.33 -6.34 20.20
N ASP A 154 4.43 -6.84 20.74
CA ASP A 154 4.98 -8.11 20.25
C ASP A 154 4.07 -9.30 20.58
N LYS A 155 4.40 -10.49 20.11
CA LYS A 155 3.58 -11.71 20.37
C LYS A 155 3.51 -12.12 21.84
N ARG A 156 4.37 -11.57 22.69
CA ARG A 156 4.39 -11.82 24.14
C ARG A 156 3.72 -10.70 24.93
N GLY A 157 3.16 -9.68 24.23
CA GLY A 157 2.55 -8.50 24.83
C GLY A 157 3.55 -7.40 25.18
N GLY A 158 4.82 -7.54 24.80
CA GLY A 158 5.87 -6.56 25.06
C GLY A 158 5.80 -5.34 24.11
N ALA A 159 6.44 -4.26 24.52
CA ALA A 159 6.51 -3.00 23.78
C ALA A 159 7.29 -3.15 22.47
N SER A 160 6.85 -2.49 21.40
CA SER A 160 7.51 -2.52 20.08
C SER A 160 8.08 -1.17 19.65
N TYR A 161 7.72 -0.08 20.32
CA TYR A 161 8.07 1.30 19.92
C TYR A 161 9.58 1.50 19.77
N ASP A 162 10.37 1.17 20.79
CA ASP A 162 11.83 1.34 20.75
C ASP A 162 12.50 0.53 19.65
N ALA A 163 11.97 -0.68 19.39
CA ALA A 163 12.49 -1.53 18.32
C ALA A 163 12.20 -0.91 16.93
N ALA A 164 11.01 -0.35 16.73
CA ALA A 164 10.65 0.35 15.49
C ALA A 164 11.48 1.62 15.30
N LEU A 165 11.67 2.43 16.36
CA LEU A 165 12.52 3.63 16.31
C LEU A 165 13.99 3.31 16.00
N ARG A 166 14.56 2.24 16.58
CA ARG A 166 15.91 1.78 16.20
C ARG A 166 15.99 1.45 14.72
N GLY A 167 14.93 0.81 14.16
CA GLY A 167 14.83 0.54 12.73
C GLY A 167 14.81 1.83 11.90
N ILE A 168 14.01 2.82 12.29
CA ILE A 168 13.94 4.13 11.63
C ILE A 168 15.32 4.85 11.70
N ALA A 169 15.97 4.87 12.86
CA ALA A 169 17.30 5.47 13.01
C ALA A 169 18.35 4.78 12.12
N LEU A 170 18.25 3.46 11.91
CA LEU A 170 19.09 2.73 10.96
C LEU A 170 18.85 3.18 9.52
N LEU A 171 17.59 3.34 9.08
CA LEU A 171 17.27 3.84 7.75
C LEU A 171 17.86 5.24 7.53
N GLN A 172 17.70 6.14 8.48
CA GLN A 172 18.24 7.50 8.44
C GLN A 172 19.78 7.50 8.36
N ARG A 173 20.44 6.71 9.21
CA ARG A 173 21.92 6.56 9.17
C ARG A 173 22.43 6.05 7.81
N HIS A 174 21.67 5.17 7.17
CA HIS A 174 21.97 4.67 5.84
C HIS A 174 21.43 5.56 4.71
N GLN A 175 20.84 6.74 5.02
CA GLN A 175 20.25 7.68 4.06
C GLN A 175 19.21 7.00 3.14
N ILE A 176 18.32 6.23 3.73
CA ILE A 176 17.21 5.56 3.06
C ILE A 176 15.92 6.29 3.42
N ASP A 177 15.27 6.87 2.43
CA ASP A 177 13.93 7.44 2.61
C ASP A 177 12.91 6.36 2.90
N PHE A 178 11.93 6.69 3.74
CA PHE A 178 10.85 5.78 4.09
C PHE A 178 9.52 6.52 4.19
N ASN A 179 8.45 5.84 3.84
CA ASN A 179 7.08 6.25 4.13
C ASN A 179 6.67 5.71 5.51
N LEU A 180 6.14 6.57 6.36
CA LEU A 180 5.60 6.16 7.65
C LEU A 180 4.10 5.89 7.48
N LEU A 181 3.69 4.63 7.70
CA LEU A 181 2.31 4.21 7.62
C LEU A 181 1.72 4.09 9.02
N MET A 182 0.63 4.82 9.27
CA MET A 182 -0.07 4.93 10.54
C MET A 182 -1.52 4.46 10.38
N VAL A 183 -1.97 3.56 11.24
CA VAL A 183 -3.37 3.11 11.27
C VAL A 183 -4.19 4.06 12.15
N VAL A 184 -5.29 4.56 11.60
CA VAL A 184 -6.23 5.45 12.31
C VAL A 184 -7.48 4.67 12.70
N HIS A 185 -7.84 4.72 13.97
CA HIS A 185 -9.06 4.16 14.55
C HIS A 185 -9.68 5.16 15.55
N ASP A 186 -10.87 4.90 16.04
CA ASP A 186 -11.58 5.84 16.90
C ASP A 186 -10.79 6.22 18.16
N GLY A 187 -10.02 5.30 18.73
CA GLY A 187 -9.19 5.52 19.92
C GLY A 187 -8.02 6.50 19.74
N VAL A 188 -7.66 6.87 18.50
CA VAL A 188 -6.60 7.86 18.21
C VAL A 188 -7.13 9.10 17.48
N ALA A 189 -8.44 9.17 17.24
CA ALA A 189 -9.04 10.21 16.41
C ALA A 189 -8.80 11.64 16.93
N ASP A 190 -8.69 11.82 18.23
CA ASP A 190 -8.44 13.12 18.88
C ASP A 190 -6.95 13.46 19.01
N ARG A 191 -6.04 12.55 18.63
CA ARG A 191 -4.59 12.71 18.73
C ARG A 191 -3.91 13.09 17.40
N ALA A 192 -4.68 13.49 16.39
CA ALA A 192 -4.21 13.73 15.03
C ALA A 192 -2.99 14.66 14.93
N GLU A 193 -3.02 15.81 15.63
CA GLU A 193 -1.91 16.77 15.61
C GLU A 193 -0.69 16.23 16.34
N ALA A 194 -0.86 15.57 17.49
CA ALA A 194 0.24 14.97 18.23
C ALA A 194 0.92 13.84 17.43
N ILE A 195 0.13 12.98 16.79
CA ILE A 195 0.64 11.90 15.91
C ILE A 195 1.40 12.50 14.72
N TYR A 196 0.87 13.55 14.09
CA TYR A 196 1.53 14.24 13.00
C TYR A 196 2.86 14.87 13.44
N ASP A 197 2.84 15.64 14.53
CA ASP A 197 4.04 16.31 15.08
C ASP A 197 5.11 15.29 15.49
N HIS A 198 4.70 14.17 16.11
CA HIS A 198 5.60 13.07 16.45
C HIS A 198 6.26 12.47 15.22
N ALA A 199 5.48 12.16 14.17
CA ALA A 199 6.02 11.63 12.91
C ALA A 199 7.07 12.55 12.28
N VAL A 200 6.81 13.86 12.29
CA VAL A 200 7.78 14.85 11.80
C VAL A 200 9.01 14.95 12.70
N ALA A 201 8.82 14.92 14.02
CA ALA A 201 9.92 15.02 15.00
C ALA A 201 10.92 13.85 14.91
N ILE A 202 10.45 12.64 14.56
CA ILE A 202 11.34 11.49 14.29
C ILE A 202 11.94 11.50 12.87
N GLY A 203 11.76 12.60 12.11
CA GLY A 203 12.37 12.80 10.81
C GLY A 203 11.65 12.15 9.63
N ALA A 204 10.40 11.71 9.78
CA ALA A 204 9.63 11.18 8.68
C ALA A 204 9.17 12.33 7.74
N ARG A 205 9.43 12.17 6.44
CA ARG A 205 9.02 13.14 5.40
C ARG A 205 7.83 12.67 4.57
N TYR A 206 7.58 11.37 4.52
CA TYR A 206 6.46 10.77 3.78
C TYR A 206 5.54 10.09 4.78
N LEU A 207 4.29 10.53 4.86
CA LEU A 207 3.30 10.08 5.84
C LEU A 207 2.07 9.53 5.12
N GLN A 208 1.58 8.40 5.60
CA GLN A 208 0.35 7.78 5.09
C GLN A 208 -0.55 7.38 6.27
N PHE A 209 -1.75 7.90 6.30
CA PHE A 209 -2.77 7.54 7.26
C PHE A 209 -3.73 6.52 6.64
N GLN A 210 -3.84 5.35 7.28
CA GLN A 210 -4.68 4.26 6.81
C GLN A 210 -5.90 4.12 7.73
N PRO A 211 -7.13 4.32 7.22
CA PRO A 211 -8.31 4.09 8.05
C PRO A 211 -8.43 2.61 8.40
N LEU A 212 -8.67 2.32 9.67
CA LEU A 212 -8.95 0.96 10.11
C LEU A 212 -10.39 0.59 9.72
N MET A 213 -10.50 -0.36 8.82
CA MET A 213 -11.78 -0.94 8.43
C MET A 213 -11.76 -2.43 8.76
N LEU A 214 -12.66 -2.85 9.63
CA LEU A 214 -12.83 -4.25 9.98
C LEU A 214 -13.88 -4.88 9.07
N GLU A 215 -13.62 -6.12 8.64
CA GLU A 215 -14.59 -6.89 7.86
C GLU A 215 -15.71 -7.40 8.78
N GLY A 216 -16.97 -7.22 8.35
CA GLY A 216 -18.14 -7.69 9.08
C GLY A 216 -18.43 -6.93 10.37
N ASP A 217 -19.40 -7.45 11.14
CA ASP A 217 -19.78 -6.95 12.46
C ASP A 217 -18.93 -7.55 13.60
N ALA A 218 -17.81 -8.19 13.27
CA ALA A 218 -16.94 -8.76 14.29
C ALA A 218 -16.38 -7.65 15.17
N PRO A 219 -16.76 -7.58 16.45
CA PRO A 219 -16.18 -6.64 17.38
C PRO A 219 -14.77 -7.11 17.69
N THR A 220 -13.78 -6.56 17.01
CA THR A 220 -12.46 -6.51 17.59
C THR A 220 -12.53 -5.48 18.71
N ALA A 221 -12.98 -5.92 19.87
CA ALA A 221 -13.15 -5.25 21.14
C ALA A 221 -12.63 -3.78 21.14
N GLY A 222 -13.49 -2.81 20.75
CA GLY A 222 -13.17 -1.39 20.82
C GLY A 222 -12.43 -0.80 19.63
N TYR A 223 -12.18 -1.56 18.56
CA TYR A 223 -11.58 -1.03 17.32
C TYR A 223 -12.66 -0.81 16.25
N GLY A 224 -12.73 0.39 15.77
CA GLY A 224 -13.56 0.83 14.65
C GLY A 224 -13.09 2.20 14.22
N LEU A 225 -13.63 2.69 13.12
CA LEU A 225 -13.43 4.07 12.69
C LEU A 225 -14.71 4.62 12.10
N SER A 226 -15.31 5.58 12.79
CA SER A 226 -16.46 6.30 12.29
C SER A 226 -16.07 7.31 11.20
N ALA A 227 -17.00 7.58 10.26
CA ALA A 227 -16.78 8.59 9.22
C ALA A 227 -16.46 9.99 9.82
N ALA A 228 -17.13 10.34 10.92
CA ALA A 228 -16.91 11.63 11.61
C ALA A 228 -15.49 11.72 12.15
N ASN A 229 -15.01 10.67 12.82
CA ASN A 229 -13.67 10.62 13.38
C ASN A 229 -12.58 10.60 12.30
N TRP A 230 -12.79 9.86 11.21
CA TRP A 230 -11.89 9.91 10.07
C TRP A 230 -11.77 11.31 9.46
N GLY A 231 -12.93 11.97 9.23
CA GLY A 231 -12.95 13.33 8.67
C GLY A 231 -12.28 14.34 9.59
N ARG A 232 -12.57 14.26 10.90
CA ARG A 232 -11.98 15.14 11.92
C ARG A 232 -10.47 14.96 12.01
N PHE A 233 -9.99 13.70 12.06
CA PHE A 233 -8.57 13.36 12.08
C PHE A 233 -7.84 13.95 10.88
N MET A 234 -8.31 13.66 9.68
CA MET A 234 -7.66 14.11 8.44
C MET A 234 -7.70 15.63 8.26
N LEU A 235 -8.77 16.29 8.70
CA LEU A 235 -8.85 17.75 8.72
C LEU A 235 -7.86 18.38 9.72
N ALA A 236 -7.68 17.77 10.89
CA ALA A 236 -6.69 18.23 11.88
C ALA A 236 -5.26 18.08 11.33
N VAL A 237 -4.92 16.91 10.73
CA VAL A 237 -3.63 16.71 10.03
C VAL A 237 -3.43 17.77 8.94
N TYR A 238 -4.42 18.01 8.10
CA TYR A 238 -4.33 18.99 7.01
C TYR A 238 -4.06 20.40 7.51
N ARG A 239 -4.80 20.84 8.56
CA ARG A 239 -4.62 22.16 9.18
C ARG A 239 -3.24 22.27 9.81
N ARG A 240 -2.79 21.24 10.54
CA ARG A 240 -1.48 21.20 11.18
C ARG A 240 -0.35 21.27 10.18
N TRP A 241 -0.42 20.46 9.11
CA TRP A 241 0.54 20.46 8.01
C TRP A 241 0.67 21.85 7.36
N ARG A 242 -0.46 22.53 7.12
CA ARG A 242 -0.44 23.89 6.58
C ARG A 242 0.11 24.92 7.55
N SER A 243 -0.35 24.92 8.80
CA SER A 243 0.07 25.91 9.82
C SER A 243 1.55 25.82 10.18
N ARG A 244 2.16 24.63 9.95
CA ARG A 244 3.60 24.44 10.14
C ARG A 244 4.44 24.81 8.90
N GLY A 245 3.84 25.24 7.82
CA GLY A 245 4.55 25.55 6.56
C GLY A 245 5.18 24.32 5.91
N HIS A 246 4.69 23.10 6.17
CA HIS A 246 5.31 21.85 5.73
C HIS A 246 4.98 21.47 4.28
N ILE A 247 4.27 22.33 3.53
CA ILE A 247 3.94 22.11 2.11
C ILE A 247 5.25 22.04 1.31
N GLY A 248 5.44 20.95 0.56
CA GLY A 248 6.67 20.69 -0.19
C GLY A 248 7.86 20.19 0.64
N GLN A 249 7.72 20.06 1.96
CA GLN A 249 8.75 19.54 2.87
C GLN A 249 8.35 18.19 3.47
N VAL A 250 7.08 18.06 3.88
CA VAL A 250 6.48 16.81 4.37
C VAL A 250 5.33 16.45 3.43
N PHE A 251 5.33 15.23 2.95
CA PHE A 251 4.36 14.72 1.99
C PHE A 251 3.37 13.80 2.68
N VAL A 252 2.14 14.28 2.87
CA VAL A 252 1.04 13.46 3.40
C VAL A 252 0.33 12.81 2.22
N MET A 253 0.53 11.51 2.02
CA MET A 253 0.06 10.78 0.83
C MET A 253 -1.45 10.92 0.60
N ASN A 254 -2.24 10.98 1.69
CA ASN A 254 -3.68 11.22 1.62
C ASN A 254 -4.05 12.59 1.05
N ILE A 255 -3.18 13.59 1.19
CA ILE A 255 -3.35 14.95 0.63
C ILE A 255 -2.81 14.98 -0.79
N GLU A 256 -1.58 14.48 -0.98
CA GLU A 256 -0.88 14.50 -2.27
C GLU A 256 -1.67 13.77 -3.37
N GLN A 257 -2.31 12.65 -3.05
CA GLN A 257 -3.15 11.93 -4.01
C GLN A 257 -4.36 12.74 -4.48
N VAL A 258 -4.97 13.55 -3.61
CA VAL A 258 -6.09 14.42 -3.99
C VAL A 258 -5.61 15.52 -4.93
N TYR A 259 -4.47 16.11 -4.64
CA TYR A 259 -3.87 17.14 -5.49
C TYR A 259 -3.46 16.56 -6.86
N ALA A 260 -2.78 15.41 -6.87
CA ALA A 260 -2.44 14.71 -8.10
C ALA A 260 -3.68 14.42 -8.95
N GLN A 261 -4.71 13.82 -8.35
CA GLN A 261 -5.95 13.48 -9.07
C GLN A 261 -6.70 14.71 -9.56
N TYR A 262 -6.73 15.80 -8.79
CA TYR A 262 -7.35 17.05 -9.21
C TYR A 262 -6.72 17.60 -10.49
N PHE A 263 -5.39 17.63 -10.57
CA PHE A 263 -4.66 18.25 -11.68
C PHE A 263 -4.42 17.30 -12.87
N THR A 264 -4.31 15.98 -12.63
CA THR A 264 -3.98 15.01 -13.69
C THR A 264 -5.16 14.13 -14.11
N HIS A 265 -6.29 14.18 -13.38
CA HIS A 265 -7.45 13.30 -13.54
C HIS A 265 -7.16 11.81 -13.33
N VAL A 266 -5.97 11.45 -12.87
CA VAL A 266 -5.56 10.07 -12.57
C VAL A 266 -5.32 9.93 -11.07
N SER A 267 -5.98 8.95 -10.46
CA SER A 267 -5.74 8.65 -9.04
C SER A 267 -4.49 7.79 -8.90
N PRO A 268 -3.52 8.19 -8.06
CA PRO A 268 -2.39 7.34 -7.72
C PRO A 268 -2.75 6.24 -6.72
N SER A 269 -3.97 6.23 -6.20
CA SER A 269 -4.46 5.25 -5.21
C SER A 269 -5.68 4.50 -5.75
N CYS A 270 -5.68 3.16 -5.65
CA CYS A 270 -6.84 2.34 -6.05
C CYS A 270 -8.11 2.68 -5.24
N VAL A 271 -7.96 3.15 -3.99
CA VAL A 271 -9.08 3.56 -3.12
C VAL A 271 -9.92 4.64 -3.80
N HIS A 272 -9.30 5.55 -4.52
CA HIS A 272 -9.96 6.69 -5.17
C HIS A 272 -9.86 6.65 -6.70
N ALA A 273 -9.44 5.55 -7.29
CA ALA A 273 -9.49 5.32 -8.73
C ALA A 273 -10.91 5.02 -9.20
N GLU A 274 -11.18 5.19 -10.48
CA GLU A 274 -12.50 4.90 -11.07
C GLU A 274 -12.83 3.40 -11.15
N ARG A 275 -11.80 2.56 -11.25
CA ARG A 275 -11.93 1.11 -11.40
C ARG A 275 -11.06 0.36 -10.40
N CYS A 276 -11.48 -0.86 -10.07
CA CYS A 276 -10.68 -1.86 -9.36
C CYS A 276 -10.06 -2.86 -10.35
N GLY A 277 -9.23 -3.80 -9.85
CA GLY A 277 -8.69 -4.93 -10.62
C GLY A 277 -7.22 -4.78 -11.04
N GLY A 278 -6.59 -3.63 -10.76
CA GLY A 278 -5.17 -3.41 -11.10
C GLY A 278 -4.17 -3.76 -9.99
N ASN A 279 -4.64 -4.12 -8.78
CA ASN A 279 -3.79 -4.46 -7.63
C ASN A 279 -4.17 -5.84 -7.10
N LEU A 280 -3.45 -6.85 -7.54
CA LEU A 280 -3.63 -8.24 -7.13
C LEU A 280 -2.80 -8.54 -5.88
N VAL A 281 -3.12 -9.64 -5.21
CA VAL A 281 -2.31 -10.13 -4.09
C VAL A 281 -1.98 -11.61 -4.27
N MET A 282 -0.77 -11.99 -3.89
CA MET A 282 -0.29 -13.37 -3.92
C MET A 282 0.12 -13.83 -2.54
N GLU A 283 -0.46 -14.94 -2.09
CA GLU A 283 -0.11 -15.63 -0.86
C GLU A 283 1.16 -16.53 -1.07
N PRO A 284 1.84 -16.95 0.01
CA PRO A 284 3.10 -17.68 -0.11
C PRO A 284 2.99 -19.09 -0.70
N ASP A 285 1.79 -19.59 -0.89
CA ASP A 285 1.50 -20.87 -1.57
C ASP A 285 1.17 -20.69 -3.06
N GLY A 286 1.22 -19.44 -3.57
CA GLY A 286 0.95 -19.12 -4.97
C GLY A 286 -0.50 -18.80 -5.29
N ARG A 287 -1.43 -18.85 -4.33
CA ARG A 287 -2.81 -18.39 -4.55
C ARG A 287 -2.84 -16.91 -4.84
N LEU A 288 -3.50 -16.54 -5.95
CA LEU A 288 -3.74 -15.15 -6.35
C LEU A 288 -5.18 -14.74 -6.07
N TYR A 289 -5.33 -13.55 -5.53
CA TYR A 289 -6.64 -12.92 -5.28
C TYR A 289 -6.73 -11.56 -5.96
N ALA A 290 -7.97 -11.16 -6.28
CA ALA A 290 -8.25 -9.93 -7.00
C ALA A 290 -7.96 -8.64 -6.21
N CYS A 291 -7.85 -8.72 -4.88
CA CYS A 291 -7.61 -7.58 -4.00
C CYS A 291 -7.11 -8.04 -2.62
N ASP A 292 -6.22 -7.27 -1.99
CA ASP A 292 -5.72 -7.54 -0.63
C ASP A 292 -6.81 -7.44 0.45
N HIS A 293 -7.82 -6.61 0.24
CA HIS A 293 -8.99 -6.53 1.13
C HIS A 293 -9.95 -7.71 0.99
N LEU A 294 -9.87 -8.49 -0.10
CA LEU A 294 -10.84 -9.51 -0.47
C LEU A 294 -10.17 -10.88 -0.67
N ILE A 295 -9.42 -11.34 0.35
CA ILE A 295 -8.76 -12.65 0.32
C ILE A 295 -9.75 -13.71 0.81
N ASN A 296 -10.62 -14.16 -0.08
CA ASN A 296 -11.61 -15.20 0.17
C ASN A 296 -11.88 -16.01 -1.11
N ALA A 297 -12.61 -17.11 -0.99
CA ALA A 297 -12.87 -18.02 -2.11
C ALA A 297 -13.54 -17.36 -3.31
N GLN A 298 -14.39 -16.34 -3.09
CA GLN A 298 -15.11 -15.65 -4.17
C GLN A 298 -14.19 -14.77 -5.02
N HIS A 299 -13.04 -14.35 -4.48
CA HIS A 299 -12.09 -13.46 -5.14
C HIS A 299 -10.77 -14.16 -5.49
N LEU A 300 -10.72 -15.49 -5.33
CA LEU A 300 -9.59 -16.31 -5.79
C LEU A 300 -9.58 -16.36 -7.32
N LEU A 301 -8.48 -15.92 -7.92
CA LEU A 301 -8.26 -15.92 -9.37
C LEU A 301 -7.68 -17.25 -9.87
N GLY A 302 -6.90 -17.92 -9.03
CA GLY A 302 -6.16 -19.14 -9.33
C GLY A 302 -4.81 -19.19 -8.63
N HIS A 303 -3.90 -19.98 -9.16
CA HIS A 303 -2.54 -20.15 -8.65
C HIS A 303 -1.49 -19.61 -9.63
N ALA A 304 -0.44 -18.97 -9.08
CA ALA A 304 0.75 -18.62 -9.84
C ALA A 304 1.60 -19.86 -10.07
N ASP A 305 1.29 -20.59 -11.11
CA ASP A 305 2.02 -21.79 -11.55
C ASP A 305 2.41 -21.68 -13.04
N ARG A 306 3.22 -22.64 -13.50
CA ARG A 306 3.68 -22.66 -14.89
C ARG A 306 2.57 -22.94 -15.92
N HIS A 307 1.40 -23.36 -15.48
CA HIS A 307 0.29 -23.75 -16.35
C HIS A 307 -0.68 -22.59 -16.61
N THR A 308 -0.77 -21.64 -15.68
CA THR A 308 -1.67 -20.50 -15.81
C THR A 308 -0.88 -19.20 -15.86
N PRO A 309 -0.72 -18.59 -17.05
CA PRO A 309 -0.01 -17.31 -17.17
C PRO A 309 -0.61 -16.21 -16.28
N LEU A 310 0.23 -15.42 -15.60
CA LEU A 310 -0.24 -14.35 -14.71
C LEU A 310 -1.07 -13.29 -15.45
N ALA A 311 -0.82 -13.07 -16.74
CA ALA A 311 -1.65 -12.19 -17.57
C ALA A 311 -3.11 -12.65 -17.65
N THR A 312 -3.34 -13.97 -17.72
CA THR A 312 -4.69 -14.56 -17.72
C THR A 312 -5.40 -14.30 -16.38
N LEU A 313 -4.68 -14.45 -15.27
CA LEU A 313 -5.22 -14.17 -13.92
C LEU A 313 -5.50 -12.68 -13.74
N ALA A 314 -4.64 -11.81 -14.27
CA ALA A 314 -4.87 -10.36 -14.24
C ALA A 314 -6.10 -9.95 -15.10
N ALA A 315 -6.31 -10.59 -16.25
CA ALA A 315 -7.50 -10.37 -17.08
C ALA A 315 -8.78 -10.80 -16.32
N ARG A 316 -8.77 -11.97 -15.66
CA ARG A 316 -9.89 -12.40 -14.82
C ARG A 316 -10.24 -11.38 -13.73
N ALA A 317 -9.24 -10.78 -13.07
CA ALA A 317 -9.46 -9.75 -12.06
C ALA A 317 -10.14 -8.49 -12.64
N ALA A 318 -9.76 -8.09 -13.85
CA ALA A 318 -10.35 -6.93 -14.52
C ALA A 318 -11.82 -7.17 -14.93
N GLU A 319 -12.20 -8.41 -15.23
CA GLU A 319 -13.54 -8.82 -15.64
C GLU A 319 -14.45 -9.18 -14.46
N MET A 320 -13.88 -9.43 -13.26
CA MET A 320 -14.68 -9.79 -12.10
C MET A 320 -15.70 -8.71 -11.74
N PRO A 321 -16.97 -9.08 -11.45
CA PRO A 321 -18.03 -8.14 -11.08
C PRO A 321 -17.90 -7.69 -9.62
N PHE A 322 -16.72 -7.20 -9.22
CA PHE A 322 -16.47 -6.70 -7.86
C PHE A 322 -16.07 -5.23 -7.85
N GLY A 323 -16.21 -4.63 -6.70
CA GLY A 323 -15.70 -3.29 -6.43
C GLY A 323 -16.35 -2.22 -7.30
N LYS A 324 -15.51 -1.33 -7.83
CA LYS A 324 -15.94 -0.17 -8.64
C LYS A 324 -16.25 -0.50 -10.10
N ASN A 325 -16.13 -1.74 -10.49
CA ASN A 325 -16.59 -2.19 -11.81
C ASN A 325 -18.13 -2.16 -11.90
N LYS A 326 -18.83 -1.97 -10.75
CA LYS A 326 -20.25 -1.66 -10.69
C LYS A 326 -20.48 -0.15 -10.74
N SER A 327 -21.61 0.27 -11.29
CA SER A 327 -21.97 1.70 -11.35
C SER A 327 -22.07 2.32 -9.95
N LEU A 328 -21.54 3.52 -9.81
CA LEU A 328 -21.68 4.32 -8.58
C LEU A 328 -23.15 4.69 -8.33
N ARG A 329 -23.53 4.84 -7.07
CA ARG A 329 -24.85 5.33 -6.66
C ARG A 329 -25.18 6.70 -7.26
N ARG A 330 -26.49 7.01 -7.38
CA ARG A 330 -26.96 8.30 -7.89
C ARG A 330 -26.39 9.48 -7.11
N GLU A 331 -26.32 9.36 -5.80
CA GLU A 331 -25.79 10.39 -4.89
C GLU A 331 -24.30 10.64 -5.15
N CYS A 332 -23.52 9.59 -5.36
CA CYS A 332 -22.10 9.71 -5.72
C CYS A 332 -21.91 10.37 -7.09
N GLN A 333 -22.81 10.11 -8.05
CA GLN A 333 -22.73 10.71 -9.40
C GLN A 333 -22.88 12.23 -9.36
N ARG A 334 -23.66 12.77 -8.41
CA ARG A 334 -23.92 14.21 -8.23
C ARG A 334 -23.06 14.86 -7.15
N CYS A 335 -22.18 14.09 -6.51
CA CYS A 335 -21.36 14.56 -5.39
C CYS A 335 -20.27 15.55 -5.86
N SER A 336 -20.13 16.68 -5.16
CA SER A 336 -19.16 17.73 -5.50
C SER A 336 -17.69 17.29 -5.36
N VAL A 337 -17.41 16.21 -4.61
CA VAL A 337 -16.06 15.64 -4.43
C VAL A 337 -15.86 14.34 -5.25
N LYS A 338 -16.82 13.97 -6.11
CA LYS A 338 -16.75 12.76 -6.92
C LYS A 338 -15.41 12.60 -7.63
N SER A 339 -14.92 13.69 -8.23
CA SER A 339 -13.70 13.68 -9.05
C SER A 339 -12.44 13.17 -8.34
N VAL A 340 -12.41 13.23 -7.01
CA VAL A 340 -11.27 12.78 -6.17
C VAL A 340 -11.65 11.65 -5.21
N CYS A 341 -12.93 11.35 -5.03
CA CYS A 341 -13.43 10.32 -4.12
C CYS A 341 -13.72 8.99 -4.85
N GLN A 342 -14.42 9.06 -5.99
CA GLN A 342 -14.87 7.90 -6.77
C GLN A 342 -15.54 6.80 -5.92
N GLY A 343 -16.28 7.22 -4.85
CA GLY A 343 -17.00 6.32 -3.94
C GLY A 343 -16.10 5.62 -2.87
N GLY A 344 -14.80 5.90 -2.84
CA GLY A 344 -13.87 5.26 -1.90
C GLY A 344 -13.62 3.78 -2.21
N CYS A 345 -13.03 3.03 -1.27
CA CYS A 345 -12.79 1.59 -1.43
C CYS A 345 -14.09 0.79 -1.31
N PRO A 346 -14.39 -0.11 -2.25
CA PRO A 346 -15.58 -0.97 -2.15
C PRO A 346 -15.58 -1.93 -0.96
N ALA A 347 -14.42 -2.33 -0.46
CA ALA A 347 -14.32 -3.13 0.77
C ALA A 347 -14.82 -2.39 2.02
N HIS A 348 -14.97 -1.07 1.94
CA HIS A 348 -15.50 -0.22 3.01
C HIS A 348 -17.01 0.08 2.86
N VAL A 349 -17.68 -0.58 1.93
CA VAL A 349 -19.11 -0.38 1.67
C VAL A 349 -19.92 -1.29 2.58
N GLY A 350 -20.86 -0.71 3.34
CA GLY A 350 -21.76 -1.42 4.20
C GLY A 350 -22.93 -2.09 3.42
N GLU A 351 -23.81 -2.79 4.16
CA GLU A 351 -25.00 -3.42 3.60
C GLU A 351 -25.96 -2.43 2.92
N ASP A 352 -26.01 -1.19 3.43
CA ASP A 352 -26.74 -0.05 2.86
C ASP A 352 -26.14 0.46 1.54
N ARG A 353 -25.04 -0.16 1.07
CA ARG A 353 -24.30 0.20 -0.14
C ARG A 353 -23.65 1.60 -0.08
N TYR A 354 -23.49 2.18 1.10
CA TYR A 354 -22.69 3.38 1.32
C TYR A 354 -21.27 3.00 1.79
N ASN A 355 -20.29 3.79 1.36
CA ASN A 355 -18.97 3.72 1.95
C ASN A 355 -19.06 4.24 3.39
N ARG A 356 -18.65 3.42 4.36
CA ARG A 356 -18.72 3.72 5.80
C ARG A 356 -17.98 5.01 6.17
N LEU A 357 -16.99 5.45 5.36
CA LEU A 357 -16.23 6.68 5.56
C LEU A 357 -16.75 7.87 4.75
N CYS A 358 -17.89 7.75 4.06
CA CYS A 358 -18.38 8.73 3.08
C CYS A 358 -18.43 10.17 3.63
N ALA A 359 -19.02 10.39 4.80
CA ALA A 359 -19.13 11.73 5.40
C ALA A 359 -17.74 12.32 5.73
N GLY A 360 -16.80 11.48 6.20
CA GLY A 360 -15.43 11.90 6.48
C GLY A 360 -14.66 12.25 5.21
N TYR A 361 -14.78 11.46 4.16
CA TYR A 361 -14.21 11.77 2.85
C TYR A 361 -14.79 13.08 2.28
N TYR A 362 -16.11 13.26 2.39
CA TYR A 362 -16.75 14.48 1.90
C TYR A 362 -16.21 15.73 2.61
N ALA A 363 -16.13 15.71 3.93
CA ALA A 363 -15.61 16.82 4.72
C ALA A 363 -14.14 17.13 4.39
N PHE A 364 -13.29 16.09 4.36
CA PHE A 364 -11.87 16.22 4.09
C PHE A 364 -11.59 16.69 2.65
N PHE A 365 -12.18 16.05 1.64
CA PHE A 365 -11.95 16.43 0.25
C PHE A 365 -12.54 17.79 -0.11
N SER A 366 -13.68 18.17 0.48
CA SER A 366 -14.24 19.53 0.31
C SER A 366 -13.27 20.60 0.78
N ALA A 367 -12.63 20.40 1.92
CA ALA A 367 -11.64 21.32 2.45
C ALA A 367 -10.38 21.42 1.57
N LEU A 368 -9.91 20.27 1.04
CA LEU A 368 -8.76 20.25 0.14
C LEU A 368 -9.05 20.87 -1.22
N LEU A 369 -10.25 20.65 -1.76
CA LEU A 369 -10.63 21.15 -3.08
C LEU A 369 -10.95 22.65 -3.08
N ALA A 370 -11.38 23.21 -1.95
CA ALA A 370 -11.77 24.63 -1.87
C ALA A 370 -10.67 25.58 -2.41
N PRO A 371 -9.42 25.52 -1.95
CA PRO A 371 -8.34 26.39 -2.45
C PRO A 371 -7.91 26.05 -3.89
N LEU A 372 -8.13 24.81 -4.37
CA LEU A 372 -7.72 24.39 -5.71
C LEU A 372 -8.63 24.92 -6.81
N ARG A 373 -9.88 25.29 -6.49
CA ARG A 373 -10.84 25.79 -7.49
C ARG A 373 -10.41 27.04 -8.21
N ALA A 374 -9.48 27.80 -7.64
CA ALA A 374 -8.88 28.98 -8.29
C ALA A 374 -7.89 28.65 -9.42
N TYR A 375 -7.53 27.37 -9.58
CA TYR A 375 -6.51 26.92 -10.53
C TYR A 375 -7.10 25.95 -11.56
N PRO A 376 -6.68 26.04 -12.84
CA PRO A 376 -7.15 25.11 -13.86
C PRO A 376 -6.74 23.67 -13.52
N ARG A 377 -7.62 22.72 -13.86
CA ARG A 377 -7.40 21.28 -13.66
C ARG A 377 -6.46 20.73 -14.74
N SER A 378 -5.18 21.11 -14.66
CA SER A 378 -4.15 20.79 -15.63
C SER A 378 -2.77 20.82 -14.98
N PRO A 379 -1.71 20.29 -15.61
CA PRO A 379 -0.32 20.43 -15.15
C PRO A 379 0.11 21.89 -14.94
N GLN A 380 -0.37 22.79 -15.78
CA GLN A 380 -0.11 24.23 -15.61
C GLN A 380 -0.73 24.78 -14.31
N GLY A 381 -1.97 24.41 -14.01
CA GLY A 381 -2.62 24.78 -12.75
C GLY A 381 -1.89 24.22 -11.52
N ALA A 382 -1.34 23.01 -11.64
CA ALA A 382 -0.50 22.43 -10.57
C ALA A 382 0.76 23.27 -10.30
N MET A 383 1.42 23.75 -11.35
CA MET A 383 2.59 24.65 -11.22
C MET A 383 2.21 25.97 -10.58
N GLN A 384 1.11 26.61 -11.03
CA GLN A 384 0.62 27.87 -10.47
C GLN A 384 0.27 27.73 -8.98
N TRP A 385 -0.44 26.65 -8.62
CA TRP A 385 -0.78 26.36 -7.22
C TRP A 385 0.46 26.18 -6.35
N ARG A 386 1.42 25.38 -6.80
CA ARG A 386 2.70 25.17 -6.09
C ARG A 386 3.45 26.48 -5.87
N ALA A 387 3.56 27.33 -6.90
CA ALA A 387 4.21 28.64 -6.79
C ALA A 387 3.51 29.54 -5.76
N ALA A 388 2.17 29.59 -5.78
CA ALA A 388 1.39 30.40 -4.84
C ALA A 388 1.58 29.94 -3.39
N VAL A 389 1.60 28.61 -3.16
CA VAL A 389 1.78 28.06 -1.81
C VAL A 389 3.20 28.29 -1.30
N SER A 390 4.22 28.16 -2.14
CA SER A 390 5.61 28.43 -1.75
C SER A 390 5.83 29.91 -1.39
N ALA A 391 5.15 30.83 -2.07
CA ALA A 391 5.22 32.28 -1.77
C ALA A 391 4.55 32.66 -0.45
N THR A 392 3.62 31.84 0.07
CA THR A 392 2.93 32.11 1.36
C THR A 392 3.61 31.43 2.55
N ALA A 393 4.60 30.59 2.33
CA ALA A 393 5.36 29.86 3.34
C ALA A 393 6.69 30.56 3.75
N GLY A 394 7.06 31.68 3.11
CA GLY A 394 8.16 32.58 3.44
C GLY A 394 7.65 33.84 4.14
#